data_35d483f00e9ca3df368def2c8a262dd7
#
_entry.id   35d483f00e9ca3df368def2c8a262dd7
#
_cell.length_a   1.000
_cell.length_b   1.000
_cell.length_c   1.000
_cell.angle_alpha   90.00
_cell.angle_beta   90.00
_cell.angle_gamma   90.00
#
_symmetry.space_group_name_H-M   'P 1'
#
loop_
_entity.id
_entity.type
_entity.pdbx_description
1 polymer ?
#
loop_
_entity_poly.entity_id
_entity_poly.type
_entity_poly.pdbx_seq_one_letter_code
_entity_poly.pdbx_strand_id
1 'polypeptide(L)'
;MAQECKVPLVHIEAGLRSYNDEMPEEHNRIESDHIAKWLFTPTQQATENLKREGFKGRVIEQVGDVMLDALQMFQSSAVYTEKMGPISFFHKPFALATMHRFENISSPERLAFLVDQLNTFNDTVMPVWMPLHPATAVRLKEFGLNLTVHVAPPVGYLEMLWALKQAALVLTDSGGLQKEAYYSDKPSVTLRGETEWVELIQMGASVLYDPSENQPLAPIALNMLSSFKPGTKAPYGDGKASQKIIHALGLA
;
A
#
# COMPACT_ATOMS: atom_id res chain seq x y z
N MET A 1 3.76 11.36 -25.10
CA MET A 1 4.52 12.62 -24.81
C MET A 1 6.03 12.37 -24.76
N ALA A 2 6.64 11.65 -23.81
CA ALA A 2 8.11 11.44 -23.78
C ALA A 2 8.64 10.81 -25.08
N GLN A 3 7.99 9.79 -25.61
CA GLN A 3 8.35 9.12 -26.85
C GLN A 3 8.23 10.05 -28.08
N GLU A 4 7.18 10.86 -28.16
CA GLU A 4 6.98 11.86 -29.22
C GLU A 4 8.03 12.95 -29.18
N CYS A 5 8.44 13.38 -27.97
CA CYS A 5 9.48 14.37 -27.77
C CYS A 5 10.90 13.79 -27.87
N LYS A 6 11.04 12.47 -28.09
CA LYS A 6 12.33 11.74 -28.13
C LYS A 6 13.16 11.93 -26.85
N VAL A 7 12.49 12.09 -25.69
CA VAL A 7 13.13 12.18 -24.37
C VAL A 7 13.21 10.77 -23.78
N PRO A 8 14.41 10.31 -23.37
CA PRO A 8 14.56 9.01 -22.73
C PRO A 8 13.75 8.94 -21.43
N LEU A 9 12.94 7.88 -21.25
CA LEU A 9 12.14 7.65 -20.06
C LEU A 9 12.88 6.74 -19.08
N VAL A 10 12.81 7.08 -17.81
CA VAL A 10 13.21 6.24 -16.67
C VAL A 10 11.96 5.79 -15.96
N HIS A 11 11.78 4.48 -15.78
CA HIS A 11 10.69 3.95 -14.95
C HIS A 11 11.27 3.44 -13.63
N ILE A 12 10.91 4.11 -12.55
CA ILE A 12 11.19 3.71 -11.17
C ILE A 12 9.99 2.91 -10.69
N GLU A 13 10.22 1.81 -9.98
CA GLU A 13 9.20 0.83 -9.59
C GLU A 13 8.71 -0.02 -10.79
N ALA A 14 9.61 -0.29 -11.73
CA ALA A 14 9.35 -1.06 -12.94
C ALA A 14 9.15 -2.56 -12.67
N GLY A 15 8.43 -3.24 -13.55
CA GLY A 15 8.30 -4.71 -13.55
C GLY A 15 7.29 -5.27 -12.57
N LEU A 16 6.55 -4.46 -11.85
CA LEU A 16 5.44 -4.92 -11.01
C LEU A 16 4.29 -5.42 -11.88
N ARG A 17 3.64 -6.51 -11.44
CA ARG A 17 2.47 -7.07 -12.11
C ARG A 17 1.44 -7.55 -11.07
N SER A 18 0.20 -7.13 -11.25
CA SER A 18 -0.97 -7.67 -10.55
C SER A 18 -1.70 -8.71 -11.38
N TYR A 19 -1.43 -8.71 -12.71
CA TYR A 19 -2.13 -9.54 -13.70
C TYR A 19 -3.65 -9.32 -13.72
N ASN A 20 -4.09 -8.14 -13.31
CA ASN A 20 -5.48 -7.71 -13.37
C ASN A 20 -5.66 -6.72 -14.52
N ASP A 21 -6.18 -7.20 -15.64
CA ASP A 21 -6.41 -6.41 -16.85
C ASP A 21 -7.52 -5.36 -16.70
N GLU A 22 -8.32 -5.42 -15.65
CA GLU A 22 -9.33 -4.39 -15.36
C GLU A 22 -8.75 -3.20 -14.59
N MET A 23 -7.50 -3.33 -14.09
CA MET A 23 -6.84 -2.31 -13.30
C MET A 23 -6.13 -1.28 -14.21
N PRO A 24 -6.54 0.00 -14.23
CA PRO A 24 -5.89 1.02 -15.04
C PRO A 24 -4.39 1.19 -14.73
N GLU A 25 -4.00 1.02 -13.46
CA GLU A 25 -2.60 1.10 -13.05
C GLU A 25 -1.75 -0.03 -13.65
N GLU A 26 -2.32 -1.23 -13.87
CA GLU A 26 -1.60 -2.33 -14.53
C GLU A 26 -1.25 -1.97 -15.97
N HIS A 27 -2.21 -1.45 -16.73
CA HIS A 27 -1.97 -0.96 -18.08
C HIS A 27 -0.91 0.14 -18.12
N ASN A 28 -1.02 1.13 -17.24
CA ASN A 28 -0.07 2.23 -17.17
C ASN A 28 1.37 1.78 -16.87
N ARG A 29 1.56 0.80 -15.96
CA ARG A 29 2.89 0.31 -15.62
C ARG A 29 3.49 -0.53 -16.77
N ILE A 30 2.68 -1.38 -17.41
CA ILE A 30 3.10 -2.17 -18.58
C ILE A 30 3.54 -1.22 -19.70
N GLU A 31 2.73 -0.24 -20.06
CA GLU A 31 3.06 0.77 -21.08
C GLU A 31 4.33 1.55 -20.70
N SER A 32 4.47 1.96 -19.45
CA SER A 32 5.66 2.66 -18.95
C SER A 32 6.91 1.80 -19.08
N ASP A 33 6.83 0.51 -18.75
CA ASP A 33 7.92 -0.45 -18.92
C ASP A 33 8.30 -0.56 -20.41
N HIS A 34 7.31 -0.61 -21.31
CA HIS A 34 7.56 -0.76 -22.76
C HIS A 34 8.25 0.43 -23.39
N ILE A 35 8.03 1.65 -22.91
CA ILE A 35 8.64 2.86 -23.48
C ILE A 35 9.89 3.33 -22.74
N ALA A 36 10.14 2.85 -21.52
CA ALA A 36 11.30 3.27 -20.72
C ALA A 36 12.61 2.69 -21.28
N LYS A 37 13.67 3.49 -21.21
CA LYS A 37 15.05 3.10 -21.51
C LYS A 37 15.72 2.45 -20.31
N TRP A 38 15.46 2.96 -19.10
CA TRP A 38 15.93 2.44 -17.82
C TRP A 38 14.75 1.94 -17.02
N LEU A 39 14.87 0.71 -16.51
CA LEU A 39 13.87 0.01 -15.73
C LEU A 39 14.46 -0.34 -14.38
N PHE A 40 14.15 0.47 -13.35
CA PHE A 40 14.61 0.27 -11.99
C PHE A 40 13.57 -0.52 -11.20
N THR A 41 13.89 -1.76 -10.86
CA THR A 41 12.97 -2.67 -10.21
C THR A 41 13.13 -2.64 -8.69
N PRO A 42 12.02 -2.71 -7.92
CA PRO A 42 12.08 -2.71 -6.46
C PRO A 42 12.49 -4.06 -5.88
N THR A 43 12.14 -5.17 -6.56
CA THR A 43 12.34 -6.53 -6.06
C THR A 43 12.91 -7.45 -7.14
N GLN A 44 13.35 -8.63 -6.70
CA GLN A 44 13.77 -9.70 -7.61
C GLN A 44 12.60 -10.16 -8.48
N GLN A 45 11.39 -10.30 -7.91
CA GLN A 45 10.19 -10.72 -8.65
C GLN A 45 9.88 -9.75 -9.79
N ALA A 46 9.94 -8.45 -9.54
CA ALA A 46 9.74 -7.43 -10.58
C ALA A 46 10.80 -7.54 -11.71
N THR A 47 12.05 -7.80 -11.35
CA THR A 47 13.12 -8.03 -12.33
C THR A 47 12.86 -9.28 -13.18
N GLU A 48 12.39 -10.36 -12.55
CA GLU A 48 12.06 -11.63 -13.23
C GLU A 48 10.86 -11.47 -14.17
N ASN A 49 9.85 -10.68 -13.79
CA ASN A 49 8.72 -10.37 -14.65
C ASN A 49 9.20 -9.74 -15.98
N LEU A 50 10.02 -8.69 -15.91
CA LEU A 50 10.57 -8.03 -17.10
C LEU A 50 11.40 -8.98 -17.96
N LYS A 51 12.23 -9.83 -17.35
CA LYS A 51 13.00 -10.84 -18.09
C LYS A 51 12.11 -11.84 -18.80
N ARG A 52 11.05 -12.30 -18.15
CA ARG A 52 10.07 -13.25 -18.71
C ARG A 52 9.29 -12.64 -19.87
N GLU A 53 8.96 -11.35 -19.78
CA GLU A 53 8.30 -10.58 -20.84
C GLU A 53 9.23 -10.23 -22.00
N GLY A 54 10.51 -10.59 -21.90
CA GLY A 54 11.45 -10.49 -23.02
C GLY A 54 12.00 -9.08 -23.28
N PHE A 55 12.03 -8.23 -22.28
CA PHE A 55 12.64 -6.90 -22.38
C PHE A 55 14.14 -7.02 -22.69
N LYS A 56 14.52 -6.73 -23.95
CA LYS A 56 15.89 -6.77 -24.45
C LYS A 56 16.39 -5.38 -24.83
N GLY A 57 17.71 -5.15 -24.70
CA GLY A 57 18.33 -3.89 -25.13
C GLY A 57 18.05 -2.70 -24.22
N ARG A 58 17.55 -2.94 -23.00
CA ARG A 58 17.28 -1.94 -21.97
C ARG A 58 18.11 -2.21 -20.72
N VAL A 59 18.31 -1.17 -19.93
CA VAL A 59 18.96 -1.30 -18.63
C VAL A 59 17.89 -1.72 -17.61
N ILE A 60 18.00 -2.94 -17.10
CA ILE A 60 17.15 -3.45 -16.02
C ILE A 60 18.04 -3.64 -14.80
N GLU A 61 17.76 -2.88 -13.73
CA GLU A 61 18.55 -2.91 -12.50
C GLU A 61 17.66 -2.98 -11.27
N GLN A 62 17.92 -3.95 -10.40
CA GLN A 62 17.25 -4.03 -9.12
C GLN A 62 17.91 -3.09 -8.13
N VAL A 63 17.21 -2.01 -7.79
CA VAL A 63 17.71 -0.94 -6.91
C VAL A 63 17.12 -0.99 -5.51
N GLY A 64 15.98 -1.62 -5.34
CA GLY A 64 15.15 -1.55 -4.14
C GLY A 64 14.02 -0.53 -4.29
N ASP A 65 13.34 -0.25 -3.18
CA ASP A 65 12.15 0.60 -3.17
C ASP A 65 12.44 2.00 -2.64
N VAL A 66 12.16 3.01 -3.46
CA VAL A 66 12.30 4.44 -3.09
C VAL A 66 11.34 4.85 -1.97
N MET A 67 10.25 4.13 -1.75
CA MET A 67 9.38 4.38 -0.60
C MET A 67 10.05 3.98 0.72
N LEU A 68 10.92 2.96 0.72
CA LEU A 68 11.74 2.63 1.89
C LEU A 68 12.74 3.76 2.19
N ASP A 69 13.37 4.34 1.15
CA ASP A 69 14.24 5.52 1.31
C ASP A 69 13.47 6.69 1.95
N ALA A 70 12.26 6.98 1.42
CA ALA A 70 11.42 8.06 1.93
C ALA A 70 11.01 7.81 3.40
N LEU A 71 10.58 6.59 3.74
CA LEU A 71 10.21 6.25 5.12
C LEU A 71 11.40 6.44 6.06
N GLN A 72 12.59 5.93 5.71
CA GLN A 72 13.80 6.10 6.53
C GLN A 72 14.19 7.57 6.71
N MET A 73 14.04 8.40 5.66
CA MET A 73 14.32 9.83 5.71
C MET A 73 13.35 10.58 6.63
N PHE A 74 12.06 10.25 6.59
CA PHE A 74 11.02 11.05 7.25
C PHE A 74 10.50 10.47 8.57
N GLN A 75 10.82 9.21 8.92
CA GLN A 75 10.29 8.58 10.14
C GLN A 75 10.61 9.32 11.45
N SER A 76 11.75 10.04 11.51
CA SER A 76 12.11 10.86 12.67
C SER A 76 11.32 12.16 12.75
N SER A 77 10.72 12.60 11.64
CA SER A 77 9.86 13.79 11.53
C SER A 77 8.38 13.46 11.66
N ALA A 78 8.03 12.19 11.91
CA ALA A 78 6.65 11.77 12.11
C ALA A 78 6.00 12.55 13.28
N VAL A 79 4.80 13.08 13.06
CA VAL A 79 4.17 14.03 13.98
C VAL A 79 2.69 13.74 14.16
N TYR A 80 2.23 13.83 15.41
CA TYR A 80 0.82 13.91 15.74
C TYR A 80 0.30 15.34 15.58
N THR A 81 -0.93 15.50 15.09
CA THR A 81 -1.65 16.77 15.07
C THR A 81 -3.10 16.57 15.55
N GLU A 82 -3.71 17.61 16.11
CA GLU A 82 -5.06 17.56 16.66
C GLU A 82 -6.13 17.15 15.64
N LYS A 83 -5.91 17.40 14.34
CA LYS A 83 -6.84 16.96 13.28
C LYS A 83 -6.98 15.45 13.16
N MET A 84 -6.02 14.70 13.70
CA MET A 84 -6.08 13.23 13.73
C MET A 84 -7.12 12.70 14.74
N GLY A 85 -7.63 13.57 15.64
CA GLY A 85 -8.53 13.24 16.72
C GLY A 85 -7.86 13.33 18.09
N PRO A 86 -8.55 12.97 19.17
CA PRO A 86 -8.00 13.09 20.52
C PRO A 86 -6.82 12.15 20.74
N ILE A 87 -5.74 12.65 21.32
CA ILE A 87 -4.52 11.86 21.59
C ILE A 87 -4.81 10.63 22.46
N SER A 88 -5.82 10.71 23.33
CA SER A 88 -6.26 9.60 24.19
C SER A 88 -6.73 8.37 23.42
N PHE A 89 -7.21 8.54 22.17
CA PHE A 89 -7.55 7.43 21.29
C PHE A 89 -6.31 6.53 21.02
N PHE A 90 -5.17 7.15 20.81
CA PHE A 90 -3.93 6.49 20.42
C PHE A 90 -3.14 5.88 21.59
N HIS A 91 -3.65 6.01 22.83
CA HIS A 91 -3.04 5.35 23.99
C HIS A 91 -3.40 3.86 24.11
N LYS A 92 -4.33 3.38 23.30
CA LYS A 92 -4.74 1.97 23.22
C LYS A 92 -4.34 1.36 21.87
N PRO A 93 -4.15 0.04 21.79
CA PRO A 93 -3.99 -0.62 20.49
C PRO A 93 -5.16 -0.28 19.57
N PHE A 94 -4.86 0.05 18.33
CA PHE A 94 -5.84 0.35 17.28
C PHE A 94 -5.40 -0.18 15.92
N ALA A 95 -6.37 -0.39 15.03
CA ALA A 95 -6.10 -0.65 13.63
C ALA A 95 -6.14 0.65 12.81
N LEU A 96 -5.12 0.87 11.98
CA LEU A 96 -5.10 1.92 10.96
C LEU A 96 -5.82 1.41 9.73
N ALA A 97 -6.90 2.08 9.29
CA ALA A 97 -7.62 1.70 8.08
C ALA A 97 -7.51 2.76 6.99
N THR A 98 -7.35 2.32 5.73
CA THR A 98 -7.54 3.16 4.54
C THR A 98 -8.34 2.39 3.48
N MET A 99 -9.26 3.07 2.81
CA MET A 99 -10.10 2.50 1.76
C MET A 99 -10.43 3.58 0.74
N HIS A 100 -9.95 3.43 -0.49
CA HIS A 100 -10.13 4.43 -1.54
C HIS A 100 -10.02 3.86 -2.97
N ARG A 101 -9.68 2.59 -3.13
CA ARG A 101 -9.61 1.96 -4.45
C ARG A 101 -10.98 1.94 -5.11
N PHE A 102 -10.97 2.21 -6.42
CA PHE A 102 -12.19 2.30 -7.21
C PHE A 102 -13.05 1.06 -7.09
N GLU A 103 -12.47 -0.13 -7.18
CA GLU A 103 -13.18 -1.41 -7.05
C GLU A 103 -13.90 -1.57 -5.71
N ASN A 104 -13.38 -0.98 -4.62
CA ASN A 104 -13.98 -1.06 -3.29
C ASN A 104 -15.08 -0.03 -3.06
N ILE A 105 -15.00 1.14 -3.72
CA ILE A 105 -15.90 2.25 -3.44
C ILE A 105 -16.93 2.51 -4.55
N SER A 106 -16.81 1.85 -5.72
CA SER A 106 -17.73 2.06 -6.85
C SER A 106 -19.00 1.23 -6.77
N SER A 107 -18.97 0.03 -6.15
CA SER A 107 -20.16 -0.80 -5.94
C SER A 107 -20.80 -0.52 -4.58
N PRO A 108 -22.09 -0.19 -4.52
CA PRO A 108 -22.82 -0.01 -3.26
C PRO A 108 -22.74 -1.24 -2.36
N GLU A 109 -22.86 -2.44 -2.94
CA GLU A 109 -22.88 -3.71 -2.20
C GLU A 109 -21.51 -4.00 -1.59
N ARG A 110 -20.44 -3.83 -2.38
CA ARG A 110 -19.07 -4.06 -1.93
C ARG A 110 -18.67 -3.05 -0.84
N LEU A 111 -19.00 -1.77 -1.04
CA LEU A 111 -18.74 -0.75 -0.04
C LEU A 111 -19.54 -0.96 1.24
N ALA A 112 -20.83 -1.32 1.13
CA ALA A 112 -21.67 -1.63 2.29
C ALA A 112 -21.11 -2.80 3.09
N PHE A 113 -20.69 -3.87 2.42
CA PHE A 113 -20.05 -5.01 3.07
C PHE A 113 -18.77 -4.60 3.81
N LEU A 114 -17.86 -3.86 3.16
CA LEU A 114 -16.62 -3.39 3.80
C LEU A 114 -16.87 -2.48 4.99
N VAL A 115 -17.87 -1.58 4.90
CA VAL A 115 -18.30 -0.71 6.02
C VAL A 115 -18.80 -1.55 7.19
N ASP A 116 -19.65 -2.54 6.94
CA ASP A 116 -20.15 -3.47 7.96
C ASP A 116 -19.00 -4.22 8.64
N GLN A 117 -18.05 -4.74 7.85
CA GLN A 117 -16.89 -5.46 8.37
C GLN A 117 -15.96 -4.56 9.22
N LEU A 118 -15.72 -3.32 8.79
CA LEU A 118 -14.92 -2.36 9.56
C LEU A 118 -15.62 -1.95 10.86
N ASN A 119 -16.93 -1.70 10.83
CA ASN A 119 -17.74 -1.38 12.01
C ASN A 119 -17.74 -2.56 13.00
N THR A 120 -18.01 -3.77 12.50
CA THR A 120 -17.97 -4.98 13.32
C THR A 120 -16.59 -5.21 13.95
N PHE A 121 -15.51 -5.01 13.18
CA PHE A 121 -14.15 -5.13 13.69
C PHE A 121 -13.85 -4.10 14.77
N ASN A 122 -14.28 -2.83 14.56
CA ASN A 122 -14.15 -1.76 15.54
C ASN A 122 -14.83 -2.10 16.87
N ASP A 123 -16.01 -2.69 16.82
CA ASP A 123 -16.83 -2.97 17.99
C ASP A 123 -16.41 -4.24 18.73
N THR A 124 -15.84 -5.21 18.04
CA THR A 124 -15.59 -6.57 18.58
C THR A 124 -14.13 -6.91 18.80
N VAL A 125 -13.19 -6.25 18.11
CA VAL A 125 -11.75 -6.59 18.16
C VAL A 125 -10.93 -5.45 18.74
N MET A 126 -10.85 -4.32 18.05
CA MET A 126 -10.15 -3.13 18.52
C MET A 126 -10.61 -1.87 17.79
N PRO A 127 -10.44 -0.69 18.41
CA PRO A 127 -10.75 0.58 17.76
C PRO A 127 -10.06 0.73 16.41
N VAL A 128 -10.79 1.25 15.41
CA VAL A 128 -10.26 1.54 14.08
C VAL A 128 -10.14 3.05 13.91
N TRP A 129 -8.95 3.51 13.50
CA TRP A 129 -8.72 4.89 13.07
C TRP A 129 -8.59 4.95 11.55
N MET A 130 -9.36 5.84 10.93
CA MET A 130 -9.44 5.93 9.46
C MET A 130 -9.36 7.38 8.99
N PRO A 131 -8.22 7.84 8.41
CA PRO A 131 -8.19 9.08 7.66
C PRO A 131 -9.02 8.89 6.39
N LEU A 132 -10.17 9.55 6.32
CA LEU A 132 -11.16 9.30 5.30
C LEU A 132 -10.80 10.01 3.98
N HIS A 133 -10.57 9.22 2.94
CA HIS A 133 -10.31 9.75 1.61
C HIS A 133 -11.56 10.47 1.05
N PRO A 134 -11.42 11.64 0.38
CA PRO A 134 -12.56 12.39 -0.13
C PRO A 134 -13.47 11.59 -1.07
N ALA A 135 -12.92 10.76 -1.95
CA ALA A 135 -13.72 9.91 -2.83
C ALA A 135 -14.58 8.92 -2.04
N THR A 136 -14.03 8.31 -0.99
CA THR A 136 -14.76 7.39 -0.11
C THR A 136 -15.86 8.12 0.64
N ALA A 137 -15.59 9.33 1.16
CA ALA A 137 -16.59 10.14 1.85
C ALA A 137 -17.80 10.47 0.95
N VAL A 138 -17.54 10.80 -0.33
CA VAL A 138 -18.62 11.04 -1.32
C VAL A 138 -19.47 9.79 -1.52
N ARG A 139 -18.85 8.62 -1.70
CA ARG A 139 -19.57 7.36 -1.92
C ARG A 139 -20.36 6.89 -0.69
N LEU A 140 -19.79 7.03 0.51
CA LEU A 140 -20.51 6.74 1.75
C LEU A 140 -21.80 7.56 1.86
N LYS A 141 -21.72 8.87 1.56
CA LYS A 141 -22.88 9.76 1.56
C LYS A 141 -23.88 9.40 0.47
N GLU A 142 -23.41 9.11 -0.74
CA GLU A 142 -24.24 8.75 -1.89
C GLU A 142 -25.05 7.47 -1.63
N PHE A 143 -24.41 6.47 -1.01
CA PHE A 143 -25.04 5.18 -0.74
C PHE A 143 -25.72 5.10 0.65
N GLY A 144 -25.71 6.19 1.42
CA GLY A 144 -26.34 6.24 2.73
C GLY A 144 -25.67 5.32 3.78
N LEU A 145 -24.35 5.07 3.63
CA LEU A 145 -23.61 4.19 4.51
C LEU A 145 -22.95 4.98 5.66
N ASN A 146 -22.94 4.40 6.86
CA ASN A 146 -22.41 5.01 8.06
C ASN A 146 -21.23 4.22 8.64
N LEU A 147 -20.08 4.89 8.79
CA LEU A 147 -18.92 4.37 9.50
C LEU A 147 -19.01 4.76 10.98
N THR A 148 -18.90 3.76 11.88
CA THR A 148 -18.85 3.96 13.34
C THR A 148 -17.42 4.00 13.87
N VAL A 149 -16.42 3.76 13.02
CA VAL A 149 -15.00 3.86 13.33
C VAL A 149 -14.59 5.31 13.62
N HIS A 150 -13.42 5.52 14.22
CA HIS A 150 -12.88 6.87 14.41
C HIS A 150 -12.38 7.46 13.09
N VAL A 151 -13.23 8.26 12.46
CA VAL A 151 -12.92 8.94 11.20
C VAL A 151 -12.17 10.25 11.47
N ALA A 152 -11.06 10.46 10.76
CA ALA A 152 -10.32 11.72 10.72
C ALA A 152 -10.36 12.33 9.30
N PRO A 153 -10.17 13.64 9.13
CA PRO A 153 -9.94 14.23 7.82
C PRO A 153 -8.66 13.67 7.18
N PRO A 154 -8.44 13.86 5.87
CA PRO A 154 -7.19 13.47 5.23
C PRO A 154 -5.98 14.06 5.94
N VAL A 155 -4.98 13.22 6.19
CA VAL A 155 -3.75 13.59 6.87
C VAL A 155 -2.56 13.63 5.90
N GLY A 156 -1.50 14.36 6.25
CA GLY A 156 -0.26 14.38 5.48
C GLY A 156 0.61 13.15 5.77
N TYR A 157 1.69 13.03 5.00
CA TYR A 157 2.60 11.88 5.08
C TYR A 157 3.22 11.71 6.48
N LEU A 158 3.68 12.78 7.11
CA LEU A 158 4.31 12.72 8.43
C LEU A 158 3.34 12.29 9.54
N GLU A 159 2.07 12.68 9.43
CA GLU A 159 1.00 12.25 10.32
C GLU A 159 0.64 10.77 10.09
N MET A 160 0.61 10.34 8.83
CA MET A 160 0.40 8.93 8.48
C MET A 160 1.53 8.05 9.03
N LEU A 161 2.79 8.47 8.90
CA LEU A 161 3.94 7.76 9.50
C LEU A 161 3.82 7.67 11.02
N TRP A 162 3.35 8.75 11.68
CA TRP A 162 3.12 8.73 13.12
C TRP A 162 2.05 7.71 13.50
N ALA A 163 0.89 7.73 12.83
CA ALA A 163 -0.21 6.80 13.09
C ALA A 163 0.22 5.35 12.83
N LEU A 164 0.91 5.11 11.72
CA LEU A 164 1.43 3.80 11.34
C LEU A 164 2.37 3.22 12.41
N LYS A 165 3.25 4.05 12.96
CA LYS A 165 4.16 3.64 14.04
C LYS A 165 3.42 3.20 15.30
N GLN A 166 2.26 3.80 15.61
CA GLN A 166 1.44 3.47 16.79
C GLN A 166 0.47 2.32 16.54
N ALA A 167 0.06 2.09 15.29
CA ALA A 167 -0.93 1.07 14.95
C ALA A 167 -0.47 -0.34 15.33
N ALA A 168 -1.43 -1.16 15.75
CA ALA A 168 -1.22 -2.59 15.99
C ALA A 168 -1.40 -3.42 14.70
N LEU A 169 -2.26 -2.95 13.79
CA LEU A 169 -2.64 -3.60 12.54
C LEU A 169 -2.94 -2.54 11.49
N VAL A 170 -2.70 -2.87 10.23
CA VAL A 170 -3.10 -2.05 9.08
C VAL A 170 -4.16 -2.79 8.25
N LEU A 171 -5.28 -2.11 7.96
CA LEU A 171 -6.36 -2.59 7.09
C LEU A 171 -6.39 -1.68 5.86
N THR A 172 -5.95 -2.13 4.69
CA THR A 172 -5.74 -1.20 3.58
C THR A 172 -5.98 -1.80 2.21
N ASP A 173 -6.50 -1.00 1.29
CA ASP A 173 -6.50 -1.28 -0.15
C ASP A 173 -5.36 -0.55 -0.91
N SER A 174 -4.56 0.24 -0.20
CA SER A 174 -3.44 1.00 -0.77
C SER A 174 -2.21 0.13 -0.97
N GLY A 175 -1.69 0.07 -2.21
CA GLY A 175 -0.42 -0.63 -2.51
C GLY A 175 0.77 -0.06 -1.74
N GLY A 176 0.86 1.26 -1.61
CA GLY A 176 1.94 1.92 -0.86
C GLY A 176 1.90 1.60 0.64
N LEU A 177 0.73 1.71 1.25
CA LEU A 177 0.59 1.49 2.69
C LEU A 177 0.85 0.03 3.12
N GLN A 178 0.63 -0.96 2.24
CA GLN A 178 1.04 -2.34 2.47
C GLN A 178 2.56 -2.44 2.73
N LYS A 179 3.37 -1.79 1.90
CA LYS A 179 4.84 -1.77 2.04
C LYS A 179 5.26 -0.97 3.28
N GLU A 180 4.67 0.21 3.48
CA GLU A 180 4.99 1.05 4.64
C GLU A 180 4.64 0.35 5.97
N ALA A 181 3.55 -0.43 6.00
CA ALA A 181 3.22 -1.29 7.14
C ALA A 181 4.36 -2.29 7.41
N TYR A 182 4.81 -3.01 6.38
CA TYR A 182 5.93 -3.94 6.50
C TYR A 182 7.23 -3.26 6.95
N TYR A 183 7.58 -2.09 6.37
CA TYR A 183 8.78 -1.34 6.77
C TYR A 183 8.72 -0.81 8.21
N SER A 184 7.52 -0.69 8.75
CA SER A 184 7.25 -0.27 10.13
C SER A 184 7.02 -1.43 11.10
N ASP A 185 7.32 -2.69 10.68
CA ASP A 185 7.08 -3.91 11.44
C ASP A 185 5.60 -4.05 11.90
N LYS A 186 4.66 -3.73 11.01
CA LYS A 186 3.23 -3.86 11.26
C LYS A 186 2.59 -4.92 10.38
N PRO A 187 1.78 -5.83 10.94
CA PRO A 187 0.97 -6.74 10.16
C PRO A 187 -0.07 -5.97 9.34
N SER A 188 -0.42 -6.47 8.17
CA SER A 188 -1.45 -5.86 7.35
C SER A 188 -2.45 -6.87 6.79
N VAL A 189 -3.68 -6.40 6.60
CA VAL A 189 -4.72 -7.08 5.82
C VAL A 189 -4.98 -6.21 4.60
N THR A 190 -4.74 -6.76 3.43
CA THR A 190 -4.97 -6.09 2.15
C THR A 190 -6.41 -6.32 1.72
N LEU A 191 -7.24 -5.27 1.72
CA LEU A 191 -8.67 -5.31 1.39
C LEU A 191 -8.90 -5.45 -0.12
N ARG A 192 -8.30 -6.48 -0.71
CA ARG A 192 -8.29 -6.79 -2.15
C ARG A 192 -8.13 -8.30 -2.36
N GLY A 193 -8.59 -8.80 -3.53
CA GLY A 193 -8.38 -10.18 -3.95
C GLY A 193 -6.98 -10.47 -4.50
N GLU A 194 -6.24 -9.42 -4.91
CA GLU A 194 -4.87 -9.53 -5.45
C GLU A 194 -3.96 -8.40 -4.95
N THR A 195 -2.67 -8.57 -5.15
CA THR A 195 -1.66 -7.53 -4.90
C THR A 195 -0.46 -7.68 -5.83
N GLU A 196 0.11 -6.57 -6.22
CA GLU A 196 1.41 -6.50 -6.90
C GLU A 196 2.60 -6.82 -5.96
N TRP A 197 2.37 -6.82 -4.64
CA TRP A 197 3.38 -7.04 -3.60
C TRP A 197 3.33 -8.48 -3.06
N VAL A 198 3.50 -9.44 -3.96
CA VAL A 198 3.39 -10.87 -3.64
C VAL A 198 4.38 -11.33 -2.57
N GLU A 199 5.51 -10.64 -2.44
CA GLU A 199 6.52 -10.91 -1.43
C GLU A 199 5.97 -10.74 0.00
N LEU A 200 5.10 -9.73 0.22
CA LEU A 200 4.48 -9.51 1.54
C LEU A 200 3.58 -10.67 1.96
N ILE A 201 2.86 -11.26 0.99
CA ILE A 201 2.01 -12.42 1.23
C ILE A 201 2.86 -13.66 1.51
N GLN A 202 3.89 -13.91 0.69
CA GLN A 202 4.79 -15.05 0.83
C GLN A 202 5.56 -15.05 2.16
N MET A 203 5.87 -13.86 2.69
CA MET A 203 6.54 -13.69 3.98
C MET A 203 5.59 -13.74 5.18
N GLY A 204 4.27 -13.76 4.95
CA GLY A 204 3.28 -13.66 6.01
C GLY A 204 3.24 -12.27 6.67
N ALA A 205 3.68 -11.22 5.97
CA ALA A 205 3.62 -9.84 6.43
C ALA A 205 2.28 -9.19 6.13
N SER A 206 1.57 -9.69 5.11
CA SER A 206 0.22 -9.31 4.75
C SER A 206 -0.60 -10.53 4.38
N VAL A 207 -1.93 -10.41 4.46
CA VAL A 207 -2.89 -11.38 3.96
C VAL A 207 -3.91 -10.67 3.07
N LEU A 208 -4.30 -11.31 1.98
CA LEU A 208 -5.38 -10.81 1.14
C LEU A 208 -6.73 -11.05 1.82
N TYR A 209 -7.61 -10.10 1.67
CA TYR A 209 -9.01 -10.16 2.07
C TYR A 209 -9.87 -9.70 0.90
N ASP A 210 -10.43 -10.65 0.17
CA ASP A 210 -11.34 -10.34 -0.94
C ASP A 210 -12.76 -10.15 -0.41
N PRO A 211 -13.31 -8.93 -0.48
CA PRO A 211 -14.69 -8.68 -0.05
C PRO A 211 -15.73 -9.49 -0.82
N SER A 212 -15.42 -9.97 -2.04
CA SER A 212 -16.35 -10.79 -2.84
C SER A 212 -16.58 -12.18 -2.27
N GLU A 213 -15.66 -12.68 -1.43
CA GLU A 213 -15.81 -13.96 -0.76
C GLU A 213 -16.79 -13.93 0.42
N ASN A 214 -17.25 -12.73 0.82
CA ASN A 214 -18.20 -12.52 1.91
C ASN A 214 -17.79 -13.19 3.26
N GLN A 215 -16.48 -13.29 3.49
CA GLN A 215 -15.94 -13.83 4.74
C GLN A 215 -15.83 -12.72 5.81
N PRO A 216 -15.94 -13.04 7.11
CA PRO A 216 -15.76 -12.07 8.18
C PRO A 216 -14.29 -11.63 8.28
N LEU A 217 -14.06 -10.31 8.40
CA LEU A 217 -12.73 -9.71 8.52
C LEU A 217 -12.04 -10.08 9.85
N ALA A 218 -12.78 -10.10 10.95
CA ALA A 218 -12.23 -10.23 12.29
C ALA A 218 -11.36 -11.49 12.49
N PRO A 219 -11.77 -12.71 12.10
CA PRO A 219 -10.94 -13.90 12.24
C PRO A 219 -9.63 -13.82 11.43
N ILE A 220 -9.68 -13.26 10.21
CA ILE A 220 -8.51 -13.11 9.34
C ILE A 220 -7.53 -12.13 9.96
N ALA A 221 -8.00 -11.00 10.44
CA ALA A 221 -7.20 -9.98 11.10
C ALA A 221 -6.58 -10.46 12.42
N LEU A 222 -7.33 -11.21 13.23
CA LEU A 222 -6.82 -11.82 14.47
C LEU A 222 -5.74 -12.87 14.19
N ASN A 223 -5.93 -13.70 13.17
CA ASN A 223 -4.91 -14.65 12.74
C ASN A 223 -3.64 -13.92 12.28
N MET A 224 -3.78 -12.84 11.50
CA MET A 224 -2.66 -12.02 11.07
C MET A 224 -1.90 -11.41 12.24
N LEU A 225 -2.60 -10.83 13.22
CA LEU A 225 -2.00 -10.30 14.45
C LEU A 225 -1.20 -11.34 15.25
N SER A 226 -1.72 -12.57 15.33
CA SER A 226 -1.10 -13.64 16.13
C SER A 226 0.07 -14.32 15.43
N SER A 227 0.03 -14.41 14.10
CA SER A 227 1.03 -15.12 13.29
C SER A 227 2.17 -14.23 12.79
N PHE A 228 1.96 -12.91 12.77
CA PHE A 228 2.94 -11.95 12.26
C PHE A 228 4.26 -12.00 13.04
N LYS A 229 5.35 -12.04 12.28
CA LYS A 229 6.71 -11.91 12.82
C LYS A 229 7.38 -10.71 12.15
N PRO A 230 7.87 -9.74 12.94
CA PRO A 230 8.60 -8.60 12.41
C PRO A 230 9.77 -9.02 11.52
N GLY A 231 10.06 -8.20 10.53
CA GLY A 231 10.82 -8.50 9.34
C GLY A 231 12.18 -9.16 9.57
N THR A 232 12.33 -10.36 9.01
CA THR A 232 13.61 -11.08 8.90
C THR A 232 14.22 -11.00 7.50
N LYS A 233 13.50 -10.41 6.55
CA LYS A 233 13.90 -10.32 5.12
C LYS A 233 13.60 -8.92 4.59
N ALA A 234 14.52 -8.38 3.81
CA ALA A 234 14.40 -7.08 3.17
C ALA A 234 14.28 -7.25 1.63
N PRO A 235 13.11 -7.70 1.08
CA PRO A 235 12.98 -7.90 -0.36
C PRO A 235 13.08 -6.60 -1.15
N TYR A 236 12.87 -5.45 -0.48
CA TYR A 236 12.80 -4.12 -1.06
C TYR A 236 14.11 -3.32 -0.92
N GLY A 237 15.22 -3.99 -0.59
CA GLY A 237 16.55 -3.35 -0.51
C GLY A 237 16.90 -2.80 0.88
N ASP A 238 17.78 -1.81 0.89
CA ASP A 238 18.46 -1.29 2.06
C ASP A 238 18.16 0.20 2.37
N GLY A 239 17.18 0.79 1.69
CA GLY A 239 16.84 2.21 1.83
C GLY A 239 17.82 3.15 1.14
N LYS A 240 18.48 2.68 0.07
CA LYS A 240 19.41 3.45 -0.78
C LYS A 240 19.07 3.34 -2.27
N ALA A 241 17.80 3.09 -2.59
CA ALA A 241 17.36 2.92 -3.96
C ALA A 241 17.61 4.19 -4.79
N SER A 242 17.31 5.36 -4.24
CA SER A 242 17.55 6.66 -4.90
C SER A 242 19.02 6.90 -5.24
N GLN A 243 19.95 6.55 -4.34
CA GLN A 243 21.39 6.67 -4.60
C GLN A 243 21.84 5.73 -5.72
N LYS A 244 21.35 4.48 -5.74
CA LYS A 244 21.65 3.50 -6.80
C LYS A 244 21.14 4.00 -8.16
N ILE A 245 19.92 4.56 -8.20
CA ILE A 245 19.32 5.13 -9.41
C ILE A 245 20.18 6.29 -9.96
N ILE A 246 20.56 7.25 -9.10
CA ILE A 246 21.38 8.40 -9.50
C ILE A 246 22.73 7.94 -10.05
N HIS A 247 23.37 6.97 -9.39
CA HIS A 247 24.63 6.38 -9.86
C HIS A 247 24.48 5.68 -11.22
N ALA A 248 23.46 4.86 -11.39
CA ALA A 248 23.17 4.15 -12.64
C ALA A 248 22.87 5.08 -13.83
N LEU A 249 22.33 6.26 -13.55
CA LEU A 249 22.07 7.30 -14.54
C LEU A 249 23.32 8.16 -14.85
N GLY A 250 24.43 7.97 -14.13
CA GLY A 250 25.65 8.79 -14.28
C GLY A 250 25.48 10.25 -13.82
N LEU A 251 24.60 10.46 -12.81
CA LEU A 251 24.30 11.80 -12.27
C LEU A 251 25.00 12.06 -10.92
N ALA A 252 25.79 11.11 -10.44
CA ALA A 252 26.57 11.20 -9.20
C ALA A 252 28.04 11.54 -9.47
#